data_f8a70d5bef5ddaa2acb433bca68072a6
#
_entry.id   f8a70d5bef5ddaa2acb433bca68072a6
#
_cell.length_a   1.000
_cell.length_b   1.000
_cell.length_c   1.000
_cell.angle_alpha   90.00
_cell.angle_beta   90.00
_cell.angle_gamma   90.00
#
_symmetry.space_group_name_H-M   'P 1'
#
loop_
_entity.id
_entity.type
_entity.pdbx_description
1 polymer ?
#
loop_
_entity_poly.entity_id
_entity_poly.type
_entity_poly.pdbx_seq_one_letter_code
_entity_poly.pdbx_strand_id
1 'polypeptide(L)'
;MQNVGVVGLGLIGGSLAKTIKLHTPYTVYGTDKNADTMRRAFLMEAIDGELTAETLPQCDVVLVCLYPQGIIDYVTAHDACALVTLHDPS
;
A
#
# COMPACT_ATOMS: atom_id res chain seq x y z
N MET A 1 15.27 -9.93 -3.03
CA MET A 1 14.84 -8.73 -2.31
C MET A 1 13.39 -8.43 -2.67
N GLN A 2 12.55 -8.24 -1.69
CA GLN A 2 11.12 -8.06 -1.93
C GLN A 2 10.72 -6.61 -1.83
N ASN A 3 9.87 -6.20 -2.73
CA ASN A 3 9.20 -4.90 -2.69
C ASN A 3 7.72 -5.15 -2.48
N VAL A 4 7.14 -4.43 -1.53
CA VAL A 4 5.74 -4.57 -1.16
C VAL A 4 5.05 -3.24 -1.39
N GLY A 5 3.91 -3.28 -2.08
CA GLY A 5 3.06 -2.11 -2.26
C GLY A 5 1.86 -2.18 -1.34
N VAL A 6 1.47 -1.05 -0.76
CA VAL A 6 0.27 -0.96 0.08
C VAL A 6 -0.61 0.14 -0.46
N VAL A 7 -1.82 -0.20 -0.86
CA VAL A 7 -2.81 0.74 -1.36
C VAL A 7 -3.82 0.99 -0.23
N GLY A 8 -3.97 2.24 0.15
CA GLY A 8 -4.80 2.61 1.29
C GLY A 8 -4.00 2.62 2.57
N LEU A 9 -3.59 3.82 3.00
CA LEU A 9 -2.71 4.00 4.16
C LEU A 9 -3.46 4.54 5.38
N GLY A 10 -4.73 4.20 5.48
CA GLY A 10 -5.51 4.51 6.66
C GLY A 10 -5.09 3.66 7.85
N LEU A 11 -6.01 3.46 8.79
CA LEU A 11 -5.68 2.80 10.05
C LEU A 11 -5.08 1.40 9.85
N ILE A 12 -5.73 0.57 9.05
CA ILE A 12 -5.27 -0.80 8.82
C ILE A 12 -4.06 -0.84 7.91
N GLY A 13 -4.13 -0.17 6.76
CA GLY A 13 -3.05 -0.19 5.78
C GLY A 13 -1.77 0.45 6.28
N GLY A 14 -1.89 1.58 7.00
CA GLY A 14 -0.74 2.24 7.59
C GLY A 14 -0.07 1.39 8.66
N SER A 15 -0.86 0.73 9.50
CA SER A 15 -0.34 -0.17 10.52
C SER A 15 0.36 -1.37 9.91
N LEU A 16 -0.23 -1.94 8.86
CA LEU A 16 0.36 -3.08 8.16
C LEU A 16 1.68 -2.69 7.49
N ALA A 17 1.71 -1.55 6.81
CA ALA A 17 2.92 -1.06 6.16
C ALA A 17 4.05 -0.88 7.19
N LYS A 18 3.75 -0.25 8.31
CA LYS A 18 4.74 -0.03 9.36
C LYS A 18 5.22 -1.35 9.96
N THR A 19 4.32 -2.30 10.17
CA THR A 19 4.68 -3.62 10.68
C THR A 19 5.66 -4.33 9.73
N ILE A 20 5.39 -4.27 8.43
CA ILE A 20 6.27 -4.86 7.43
C ILE A 20 7.65 -4.20 7.47
N LYS A 21 7.70 -2.87 7.54
CA LYS A 21 8.97 -2.16 7.63
C LYS A 21 9.78 -2.52 8.88
N LEU A 22 9.10 -2.66 10.01
CA LEU A 22 9.79 -2.91 11.28
C LEU A 22 10.27 -4.35 11.42
N HIS A 23 9.60 -5.30 10.79
CA HIS A 23 9.84 -6.72 11.02
C HIS A 23 10.41 -7.46 9.82
N THR A 24 10.62 -6.78 8.70
CA THR A 24 11.18 -7.42 7.49
C THR A 24 12.21 -6.49 6.83
N PRO A 25 13.09 -7.04 5.98
CA PRO A 25 14.01 -6.21 5.19
C PRO A 25 13.37 -5.69 3.90
N TYR A 26 12.06 -5.82 3.75
CA TYR A 26 11.37 -5.45 2.51
C TYR A 26 11.28 -3.94 2.35
N THR A 27 11.31 -3.49 1.11
CA THR A 27 11.01 -2.11 0.76
C THR A 27 9.51 -1.95 0.62
N VAL A 28 8.94 -0.95 1.27
CA VAL A 28 7.49 -0.73 1.28
C VAL A 28 7.17 0.55 0.53
N TYR A 29 6.37 0.43 -0.51
CA TYR A 29 5.79 1.56 -1.22
C TYR A 29 4.32 1.65 -0.84
N GLY A 30 3.81 2.86 -0.68
CA GLY A 30 2.43 3.03 -0.31
C GLY A 30 1.76 4.17 -1.05
N THR A 31 0.45 4.11 -1.15
CA THR A 31 -0.32 5.19 -1.75
C THR A 31 -1.67 5.32 -1.07
N ASP A 32 -2.18 6.55 -1.04
CA ASP A 32 -3.51 6.87 -0.58
C ASP A 32 -3.95 8.12 -1.32
N LYS A 33 -5.22 8.22 -1.66
CA LYS A 33 -5.73 9.40 -2.35
C LYS A 33 -5.84 10.62 -1.44
N ASN A 34 -5.73 10.44 -0.13
CA ASN A 34 -5.76 11.54 0.84
C ASN A 34 -4.33 12.02 1.10
N ALA A 35 -4.05 13.29 0.76
CA ALA A 35 -2.72 13.86 0.90
C ALA A 35 -2.22 13.90 2.34
N ASP A 36 -3.12 14.13 3.30
CA ASP A 36 -2.74 14.16 4.71
C ASP A 36 -2.36 12.77 5.21
N THR A 37 -3.06 11.74 4.75
CA THR A 37 -2.73 10.35 5.07
C THR A 37 -1.35 9.98 4.50
N MET A 38 -1.06 10.39 3.27
CA MET A 38 0.27 10.19 2.66
C MET A 38 1.36 10.86 3.48
N ARG A 39 1.14 12.12 3.87
CA ARG A 39 2.12 12.86 4.65
C ARG A 39 2.39 12.18 5.99
N ARG A 40 1.33 11.71 6.65
CA ARG A 40 1.47 11.00 7.92
C ARG A 40 2.27 9.70 7.75
N ALA A 41 2.01 8.96 6.68
CA ALA A 41 2.72 7.71 6.43
C ALA A 41 4.23 7.94 6.28
N PHE A 42 4.64 9.00 5.58
CA PHE A 42 6.05 9.36 5.47
C PHE A 42 6.62 9.81 6.81
N LEU A 43 5.89 10.64 7.55
CA LEU A 43 6.37 11.14 8.84
C LEU A 43 6.53 10.02 9.88
N MET A 44 5.67 9.01 9.83
CA MET A 44 5.75 7.88 10.74
C MET A 44 6.67 6.78 10.22
N GLU A 45 7.32 7.01 9.09
CA GLU A 45 8.21 6.04 8.45
C GLU A 45 7.50 4.71 8.18
N ALA A 46 6.23 4.77 7.86
CA ALA A 46 5.46 3.56 7.52
C ALA A 46 5.75 3.07 6.10
N ILE A 47 6.21 3.96 5.23
CA ILE A 47 6.55 3.62 3.85
C ILE A 47 7.92 4.19 3.50
N ASP A 48 8.60 3.52 2.56
CA ASP A 48 9.89 3.98 2.04
C ASP A 48 9.73 4.94 0.87
N GLY A 49 8.65 4.81 0.13
CA GLY A 49 8.36 5.66 -1.01
C GLY A 49 6.91 5.57 -1.42
N GLU A 50 6.55 6.39 -2.39
CA GLU A 50 5.17 6.40 -2.90
C GLU A 50 4.98 5.31 -3.96
N LEU A 51 3.87 4.59 -3.88
CA LEU A 51 3.48 3.61 -4.88
C LEU A 51 2.86 4.35 -6.07
N THR A 52 3.57 4.34 -7.20
CA THR A 52 3.15 5.02 -8.42
C THR A 52 3.10 4.01 -9.57
N ALA A 53 2.70 4.48 -10.75
CA ALA A 53 2.74 3.65 -11.95
C ALA A 53 4.16 3.16 -12.27
N GLU A 54 5.18 3.87 -11.80
CA GLU A 54 6.58 3.50 -12.03
C GLU A 54 7.07 2.47 -11.01
N THR A 55 6.61 2.56 -9.75
CA THR A 55 7.06 1.64 -8.70
C THR A 55 6.17 0.40 -8.61
N LEU A 56 4.93 0.46 -9.07
CA LEU A 56 4.02 -0.67 -9.02
C LEU A 56 4.57 -1.93 -9.69
N PRO A 57 5.16 -1.87 -10.89
CA PRO A 57 5.74 -3.08 -11.51
C PRO A 57 6.92 -3.66 -10.74
N GLN A 58 7.53 -2.89 -9.87
CA GLN A 58 8.66 -3.36 -9.06
C GLN A 58 8.21 -4.13 -7.83
N CYS A 59 6.92 -4.09 -7.50
CA CYS A 59 6.39 -4.76 -6.32
C CYS A 59 6.14 -6.24 -6.60
N ASP A 60 6.59 -7.09 -5.68
CA ASP A 60 6.33 -8.52 -5.74
C ASP A 60 4.93 -8.83 -5.23
N VAL A 61 4.45 -8.05 -4.27
CA VAL A 61 3.13 -8.20 -3.67
C VAL A 61 2.52 -6.82 -3.49
N VAL A 62 1.24 -6.70 -3.77
CA VAL A 62 0.48 -5.47 -3.51
C VAL A 62 -0.68 -5.79 -2.58
N LEU A 63 -0.70 -5.13 -1.43
CA LEU A 63 -1.77 -5.27 -0.44
C LEU A 63 -2.74 -4.12 -0.63
N VAL A 64 -4.00 -4.44 -0.87
CA VAL A 64 -5.03 -3.41 -1.10
C VAL A 64 -5.94 -3.35 0.12
N CYS A 65 -5.87 -2.24 0.85
CA CYS A 65 -6.58 -2.02 2.10
C CYS A 65 -7.65 -0.94 1.90
N LEU A 66 -8.59 -1.21 1.02
CA LEU A 66 -9.64 -0.28 0.63
C LEU A 66 -11.02 -0.92 0.83
N TYR A 67 -12.07 -0.11 0.71
CA TYR A 67 -13.42 -0.65 0.61
C TYR A 67 -13.56 -1.45 -0.70
N PRO A 68 -14.50 -2.41 -0.77
CA PRO A 68 -14.60 -3.29 -1.94
C PRO A 68 -14.66 -2.56 -3.27
N GLN A 69 -15.38 -1.46 -3.36
CA GLN A 69 -15.46 -0.70 -4.62
C GLN A 69 -14.10 -0.10 -4.99
N GLY A 70 -13.36 0.42 -4.01
CA GLY A 70 -12.04 0.95 -4.25
C GLY A 70 -11.07 -0.12 -4.75
N ILE A 71 -11.20 -1.35 -4.27
CA ILE A 71 -10.39 -2.48 -4.71
C ILE A 71 -10.64 -2.78 -6.18
N ILE A 72 -11.91 -2.84 -6.57
CA ILE A 72 -12.29 -3.11 -7.97
C ILE A 72 -11.74 -2.02 -8.89
N ASP A 73 -11.92 -0.76 -8.51
CA ASP A 73 -11.44 0.36 -9.30
C ASP A 73 -9.93 0.33 -9.47
N TYR A 74 -9.21 0.02 -8.39
CA TYR A 74 -7.76 -0.03 -8.44
C TYR A 74 -7.25 -1.15 -9.35
N VAL A 75 -7.78 -2.35 -9.20
CA VAL A 75 -7.36 -3.51 -10.01
C VAL A 75 -7.65 -3.26 -11.49
N THR A 76 -8.82 -2.70 -11.80
CA THR A 76 -9.19 -2.39 -13.16
C THR A 76 -8.24 -1.36 -13.79
N ALA A 77 -7.82 -0.36 -12.99
CA ALA A 77 -6.98 0.72 -13.50
C ALA A 77 -5.50 0.33 -13.64
N HIS A 78 -5.01 -0.56 -12.79
CA HIS A 78 -3.57 -0.80 -12.67
C HIS A 78 -3.09 -2.18 -13.09
N ASP A 79 -3.99 -3.11 -13.33
CA ASP A 79 -3.65 -4.46 -13.78
C ASP A 79 -2.54 -5.09 -12.91
N ALA A 80 -2.75 -5.08 -11.59
CA ALA A 80 -1.76 -5.58 -10.63
C ALA A 80 -1.53 -7.07 -10.80
N CYS A 81 -0.26 -7.51 -10.75
CA CYS A 81 0.08 -8.90 -11.01
C CYS A 81 0.02 -9.81 -9.79
N ALA A 82 0.17 -9.29 -8.61
CA ALA A 82 0.00 -10.05 -7.36
C ALA A 82 -0.76 -9.19 -6.37
N LEU A 83 -1.88 -9.68 -5.88
CA LEU A 83 -2.80 -8.88 -5.09
C LEU A 83 -3.32 -9.67 -3.90
N VAL A 84 -3.10 -9.14 -2.71
CA VAL A 84 -3.74 -9.60 -1.49
C VAL A 84 -4.67 -8.49 -1.01
N THR A 85 -5.92 -8.84 -0.77
CA THR A 85 -6.95 -7.87 -0.44
C THR A 85 -7.33 -7.96 1.02
N LEU A 86 -7.31 -6.81 1.71
CA LEU A 86 -7.78 -6.67 3.07
C LEU A 86 -8.90 -5.64 3.10
N HIS A 87 -9.97 -5.97 3.79
CA HIS A 87 -11.10 -5.07 3.96
C HIS A 87 -10.97 -4.30 5.25
N ASP A 88 -11.23 -2.99 5.19
CA ASP A 88 -11.47 -2.21 6.38
C ASP A 88 -12.87 -2.59 6.89
N PRO A 89 -12.99 -3.05 8.14
CA PRO A 89 -14.29 -3.51 8.65
C PRO A 89 -15.31 -2.40 8.92
N SER A 90 -14.91 -1.14 8.87
CA SER A 90 -15.82 -0.04 9.19
C SER A 90 -16.77 0.34 8.03
#